data_cbcd4ba7c0e9fd996e486af1dfacf9cc
#
_entry.id   cbcd4ba7c0e9fd996e486af1dfacf9cc
#
_cell.length_a   1.000
_cell.length_b   1.000
_cell.length_c   1.000
_cell.angle_alpha   90.00
_cell.angle_beta   90.00
_cell.angle_gamma   90.00
#
_symmetry.space_group_name_H-M   'P 1'
#
loop_
_entity.id
_entity.type
_entity.pdbx_description
1 polymer ?
#
loop_
_entity_poly.entity_id
_entity_poly.type
_entity_poly.pdbx_seq_one_letter_code
_entity_poly.pdbx_strand_id
1 'polypeptide(L)'
;MRSKSPLALMEQVVMVLVFALAAALCLRVFVFSDQASERNEAVDRAVLEVQNAAETLKSTGLPADEAQKEVATRMGGTMSQGLVQICYDEAWNVLPDDTEACAYVVEIQGLPAEVDGLVKVHIRAAAVKDISLGGSGEDLFAIDVAWQEVSSNG
;
A
#
# COMPACT_ATOMS: atom_id res chain seq x y z
N MET A 1 -52.47 22.25 42.84
CA MET A 1 -51.90 21.06 42.18
C MET A 1 -50.64 21.47 41.35
N ARG A 2 -49.44 21.26 41.86
CA ARG A 2 -48.22 21.54 41.11
C ARG A 2 -48.10 20.47 40.03
N SER A 3 -48.13 20.88 38.78
CA SER A 3 -48.00 19.97 37.61
C SER A 3 -46.63 19.29 37.60
N LYS A 4 -46.61 17.97 37.79
CA LYS A 4 -45.40 17.11 37.67
C LYS A 4 -45.02 16.87 36.20
N SER A 5 -45.74 17.47 35.25
CA SER A 5 -45.59 17.33 33.83
C SER A 5 -44.24 17.85 33.26
N PRO A 6 -43.68 19.00 33.70
CA PRO A 6 -42.42 19.49 33.10
C PRO A 6 -41.19 18.64 33.50
N LEU A 7 -41.18 18.02 34.67
CA LEU A 7 -40.10 17.15 35.13
C LEU A 7 -40.03 15.84 34.31
N ALA A 8 -41.16 15.23 34.02
CA ALA A 8 -41.23 14.03 33.20
C ALA A 8 -40.80 14.29 31.73
N LEU A 9 -41.16 15.46 31.19
CA LEU A 9 -40.72 15.88 29.86
C LEU A 9 -39.21 16.09 29.80
N MET A 10 -38.62 16.69 30.83
CA MET A 10 -37.18 16.92 30.89
C MET A 10 -36.38 15.61 31.01
N GLU A 11 -36.88 14.66 31.78
CA GLU A 11 -36.32 13.31 31.92
C GLU A 11 -36.32 12.56 30.58
N GLN A 12 -37.44 12.66 29.83
CA GLN A 12 -37.56 12.02 28.52
C GLN A 12 -36.60 12.63 27.50
N VAL A 13 -36.45 13.95 27.50
CA VAL A 13 -35.49 14.64 26.62
C VAL A 13 -34.05 14.23 26.92
N VAL A 14 -33.69 14.13 28.20
CA VAL A 14 -32.34 13.68 28.60
C VAL A 14 -32.08 12.23 28.17
N MET A 15 -33.05 11.31 28.35
CA MET A 15 -32.92 9.94 27.88
C MET A 15 -32.72 9.84 26.36
N VAL A 16 -33.51 10.58 25.58
CA VAL A 16 -33.37 10.61 24.12
C VAL A 16 -32.00 11.18 23.70
N LEU A 17 -31.53 12.22 24.38
CA LEU A 17 -30.24 12.83 24.13
C LEU A 17 -29.07 11.85 24.41
N VAL A 18 -29.11 11.15 25.55
CA VAL A 18 -28.12 10.13 25.92
C VAL A 18 -28.12 8.99 24.89
N PHE A 19 -29.31 8.53 24.49
CA PHE A 19 -29.45 7.49 23.48
C PHE A 19 -28.88 7.93 22.12
N ALA A 20 -29.17 9.17 21.70
CA ALA A 20 -28.65 9.73 20.45
C ALA A 20 -27.14 9.85 20.47
N LEU A 21 -26.55 10.28 21.61
CA LEU A 21 -25.07 10.33 21.75
C LEU A 21 -24.44 8.94 21.70
N ALA A 22 -25.04 7.97 22.38
CA ALA A 22 -24.57 6.58 22.36
C ALA A 22 -24.59 6.00 20.93
N ALA A 23 -25.69 6.20 20.21
CA ALA A 23 -25.83 5.77 18.82
C ALA A 23 -24.79 6.43 17.90
N ALA A 24 -24.56 7.74 18.05
CA ALA A 24 -23.54 8.46 17.27
C ALA A 24 -22.12 7.94 17.53
N LEU A 25 -21.78 7.60 18.78
CA LEU A 25 -20.50 7.00 19.13
C LEU A 25 -20.33 5.61 18.51
N CYS A 26 -21.36 4.77 18.58
CA CYS A 26 -21.34 3.44 17.97
C CYS A 26 -21.10 3.51 16.45
N LEU A 27 -21.79 4.43 15.77
CA LEU A 27 -21.60 4.63 14.33
C LEU A 27 -20.17 5.10 14.01
N ARG A 28 -19.61 6.00 14.81
CA ARG A 28 -18.21 6.45 14.63
C ARG A 28 -17.20 5.30 14.76
N VAL A 29 -17.37 4.46 15.77
CA VAL A 29 -16.49 3.29 15.99
C VAL A 29 -16.62 2.32 14.83
N PHE A 30 -17.84 2.12 14.30
CA PHE A 30 -18.06 1.24 13.16
C PHE A 30 -17.33 1.72 11.90
N VAL A 31 -17.50 3.02 11.55
CA VAL A 31 -16.81 3.62 10.41
C VAL A 31 -15.28 3.56 10.56
N PHE A 32 -14.78 3.81 11.78
CA PHE A 32 -13.33 3.72 12.03
C PHE A 32 -12.81 2.28 11.89
N SER A 33 -13.58 1.29 12.34
CA SER A 33 -13.24 -0.13 12.20
C SER A 33 -13.20 -0.56 10.72
N ASP A 34 -14.13 -0.07 9.92
CA ASP A 34 -14.23 -0.36 8.50
C ASP A 34 -13.01 0.19 7.73
N GLN A 35 -12.68 1.46 7.96
CA GLN A 35 -11.48 2.09 7.38
C GLN A 35 -10.17 1.41 7.80
N ALA A 36 -10.08 0.96 9.07
CA ALA A 36 -8.92 0.22 9.53
C ALA A 36 -8.80 -1.15 8.86
N SER A 37 -9.92 -1.81 8.59
CA SER A 37 -9.95 -3.10 7.89
C SER A 37 -9.50 -2.96 6.43
N GLU A 38 -10.01 -1.97 5.70
CA GLU A 38 -9.61 -1.68 4.33
C GLU A 38 -8.09 -1.39 4.23
N ARG A 39 -7.57 -0.59 5.16
CA ARG A 39 -6.15 -0.28 5.20
C ARG A 39 -5.30 -1.53 5.46
N ASN A 40 -5.71 -2.38 6.40
CA ASN A 40 -4.99 -3.62 6.70
C ASN A 40 -4.98 -4.56 5.48
N GLU A 41 -6.08 -4.67 4.77
CA GLU A 41 -6.15 -5.46 3.55
C GLU A 41 -5.18 -4.92 2.47
N ALA A 42 -5.14 -3.59 2.29
CA ALA A 42 -4.19 -2.97 1.37
C ALA A 42 -2.73 -3.24 1.76
N VAL A 43 -2.40 -3.17 3.05
CA VAL A 43 -1.05 -3.50 3.55
C VAL A 43 -0.72 -4.97 3.33
N ASP A 44 -1.63 -5.90 3.62
CA ASP A 44 -1.41 -7.34 3.42
C ASP A 44 -1.15 -7.66 1.93
N ARG A 45 -1.90 -7.04 1.03
CA ARG A 45 -1.68 -7.16 -0.41
C ARG A 45 -0.34 -6.55 -0.84
N ALA A 46 0.00 -5.37 -0.34
CA ALA A 46 1.28 -4.73 -0.61
C ALA A 46 2.46 -5.61 -0.19
N VAL A 47 2.38 -6.24 0.97
CA VAL A 47 3.40 -7.19 1.45
C VAL A 47 3.57 -8.36 0.48
N LEU A 48 2.47 -8.95 0.01
CA LEU A 48 2.51 -10.07 -0.93
C LEU A 48 3.17 -9.66 -2.26
N GLU A 49 2.80 -8.52 -2.84
CA GLU A 49 3.36 -8.06 -4.10
C GLU A 49 4.84 -7.69 -3.98
N VAL A 50 5.25 -7.03 -2.88
CA VAL A 50 6.65 -6.74 -2.60
C VAL A 50 7.47 -8.03 -2.41
N GLN A 51 6.92 -9.04 -1.74
CA GLN A 51 7.57 -10.34 -1.58
C GLN A 51 7.70 -11.07 -2.93
N ASN A 52 6.67 -11.07 -3.75
CA ASN A 52 6.70 -11.64 -5.10
C ASN A 52 7.79 -10.98 -5.97
N ALA A 53 7.88 -9.65 -5.91
CA ALA A 53 8.93 -8.91 -6.60
C ALA A 53 10.33 -9.27 -6.07
N ALA A 54 10.49 -9.34 -4.75
CA ALA A 54 11.76 -9.70 -4.10
C ALA A 54 12.22 -11.12 -4.45
N GLU A 55 11.31 -12.09 -4.45
CA GLU A 55 11.60 -13.48 -4.83
C GLU A 55 11.95 -13.59 -6.31
N THR A 56 11.21 -12.88 -7.17
CA THR A 56 11.48 -12.84 -8.60
C THR A 56 12.88 -12.26 -8.85
N LEU A 57 13.24 -11.13 -8.24
CA LEU A 57 14.58 -10.53 -8.33
C LEU A 57 15.68 -11.51 -7.91
N LYS A 58 15.55 -12.10 -6.71
CA LYS A 58 16.55 -13.05 -6.19
C LYS A 58 16.70 -14.28 -7.08
N SER A 59 15.61 -14.75 -7.66
CA SER A 59 15.63 -15.95 -8.51
C SER A 59 16.39 -15.77 -9.81
N THR A 60 16.59 -14.52 -10.25
CA THR A 60 17.34 -14.24 -11.50
C THR A 60 18.84 -14.47 -11.34
N GLY A 61 19.41 -14.16 -10.17
CA GLY A 61 20.87 -14.15 -9.96
C GLY A 61 21.62 -13.15 -10.85
N LEU A 62 20.91 -12.22 -11.48
CA LEU A 62 21.45 -11.25 -12.45
C LEU A 62 21.89 -9.95 -11.75
N PRO A 63 22.71 -9.12 -12.45
CA PRO A 63 22.97 -7.74 -12.05
C PRO A 63 21.67 -6.94 -11.91
N ALA A 64 21.70 -5.85 -11.11
CA ALA A 64 20.53 -5.07 -10.76
C ALA A 64 19.67 -4.65 -11.97
N ASP A 65 20.30 -4.08 -12.99
CA ASP A 65 19.60 -3.55 -14.17
C ASP A 65 18.91 -4.64 -15.00
N GLU A 66 19.54 -5.81 -15.11
CA GLU A 66 18.99 -6.94 -15.86
C GLU A 66 17.88 -7.61 -15.05
N ALA A 67 18.07 -7.80 -13.74
CA ALA A 67 17.06 -8.34 -12.84
C ALA A 67 15.81 -7.45 -12.82
N GLN A 68 15.97 -6.13 -12.77
CA GLN A 68 14.86 -5.17 -12.80
C GLN A 68 14.08 -5.25 -14.12
N LYS A 69 14.76 -5.37 -15.28
CA LYS A 69 14.10 -5.56 -16.59
C LYS A 69 13.29 -6.84 -16.63
N GLU A 70 13.85 -7.92 -16.11
CA GLU A 70 13.17 -9.22 -16.04
C GLU A 70 11.92 -9.14 -15.19
N VAL A 71 12.00 -8.51 -14.01
CA VAL A 71 10.85 -8.31 -13.11
C VAL A 71 9.80 -7.41 -13.76
N ALA A 72 10.20 -6.29 -14.38
CA ALA A 72 9.27 -5.43 -15.10
C ALA A 72 8.51 -6.21 -16.18
N THR A 73 9.20 -7.06 -16.94
CA THR A 73 8.58 -7.88 -17.98
C THR A 73 7.63 -8.94 -17.39
N ARG A 74 8.02 -9.63 -16.31
CA ARG A 74 7.22 -10.70 -15.71
C ARG A 74 6.01 -10.20 -14.96
N MET A 75 6.15 -9.06 -14.27
CA MET A 75 5.10 -8.49 -13.44
C MET A 75 4.27 -7.41 -14.16
N GLY A 76 4.55 -7.14 -15.45
CA GLY A 76 3.81 -6.16 -16.24
C GLY A 76 4.08 -4.71 -15.85
N GLY A 77 5.28 -4.43 -15.35
CA GLY A 77 5.71 -3.07 -14.99
C GLY A 77 6.45 -2.37 -16.11
N THR A 78 6.68 -1.08 -15.91
CA THR A 78 7.50 -0.23 -16.79
C THR A 78 8.82 0.13 -16.11
N MET A 79 9.89 0.24 -16.88
CA MET A 79 11.19 0.66 -16.37
C MET A 79 11.58 2.01 -16.97
N SER A 80 11.85 3.00 -16.12
CA SER A 80 12.31 4.32 -16.52
C SER A 80 13.44 4.79 -15.60
N GLN A 81 14.57 5.20 -16.18
CA GLN A 81 15.72 5.75 -15.46
C GLN A 81 16.24 4.89 -14.28
N GLY A 82 16.19 3.56 -14.40
CA GLY A 82 16.62 2.65 -13.33
C GLY A 82 15.61 2.44 -12.20
N LEU A 83 14.39 2.94 -12.37
CA LEU A 83 13.25 2.71 -11.50
C LEU A 83 12.24 1.83 -12.24
N VAL A 84 11.84 0.71 -11.64
CA VAL A 84 10.72 -0.10 -12.12
C VAL A 84 9.47 0.33 -11.35
N GLN A 85 8.39 0.55 -12.09
CA GLN A 85 7.07 0.85 -11.53
C GLN A 85 6.05 -0.13 -12.07
N ILE A 86 5.27 -0.72 -11.16
CA ILE A 86 4.17 -1.63 -11.47
C ILE A 86 2.92 -1.00 -10.90
N CYS A 87 1.98 -0.61 -11.76
CA CYS A 87 0.71 -0.01 -11.38
C CYS A 87 -0.37 -1.07 -11.17
N TYR A 88 -1.18 -0.88 -10.13
CA TYR A 88 -2.31 -1.72 -9.79
C TYR A 88 -3.58 -0.88 -9.63
N ASP A 89 -4.72 -1.48 -9.99
CA ASP A 89 -6.05 -0.92 -9.69
C ASP A 89 -6.44 -1.12 -8.21
N GLU A 90 -7.65 -0.69 -7.82
CA GLU A 90 -8.19 -0.88 -6.47
C GLU A 90 -8.33 -2.37 -6.07
N ALA A 91 -8.47 -3.27 -7.04
CA ALA A 91 -8.57 -4.71 -6.84
C ALA A 91 -7.21 -5.45 -6.93
N TRP A 92 -6.09 -4.70 -7.01
CA TRP A 92 -4.74 -5.22 -7.17
C TRP A 92 -4.52 -6.01 -8.47
N ASN A 93 -5.23 -5.67 -9.54
CA ASN A 93 -4.91 -6.14 -10.88
C ASN A 93 -3.86 -5.22 -11.50
N VAL A 94 -2.89 -5.84 -12.19
CA VAL A 94 -1.83 -5.08 -12.88
C VAL A 94 -2.45 -4.30 -14.03
N LEU A 95 -2.13 -3.00 -14.08
CA LEU A 95 -2.51 -2.13 -15.19
C LEU A 95 -1.32 -2.03 -16.15
N PRO A 96 -1.48 -2.47 -17.41
CA PRO A 96 -0.46 -2.25 -18.43
C PRO A 96 -0.46 -0.78 -18.82
N ASP A 97 0.69 -0.16 -18.72
CA ASP A 97 0.96 1.23 -19.07
C ASP A 97 0.23 2.31 -18.23
N ASP A 98 0.98 3.36 -17.98
CA ASP A 98 0.73 4.68 -17.40
C ASP A 98 -0.74 5.17 -17.47
N THR A 99 -1.63 4.51 -16.74
CA THR A 99 -3.05 4.86 -16.75
C THR A 99 -3.38 5.72 -15.53
N GLU A 100 -4.18 6.75 -15.75
CA GLU A 100 -4.77 7.65 -14.73
C GLU A 100 -5.54 6.90 -13.61
N ALA A 101 -5.66 5.57 -13.71
CA ALA A 101 -6.40 4.71 -12.79
C ALA A 101 -5.52 3.94 -11.80
N CYS A 102 -4.23 4.28 -11.67
CA CYS A 102 -3.32 3.62 -10.74
C CYS A 102 -3.71 3.95 -9.29
N ALA A 103 -4.19 2.94 -8.54
CA ALA A 103 -4.55 3.07 -7.13
C ALA A 103 -3.37 2.73 -6.21
N TYR A 104 -2.57 1.74 -6.61
CA TYR A 104 -1.37 1.32 -5.89
C TYR A 104 -0.19 1.19 -6.85
N VAL A 105 1.02 1.45 -6.35
CA VAL A 105 2.24 1.30 -7.12
C VAL A 105 3.27 0.50 -6.33
N VAL A 106 3.94 -0.44 -7.00
CA VAL A 106 5.16 -1.08 -6.50
C VAL A 106 6.33 -0.51 -7.25
N GLU A 107 7.29 0.04 -6.53
CA GLU A 107 8.51 0.66 -7.05
C GLU A 107 9.73 -0.16 -6.64
N ILE A 108 10.64 -0.38 -7.60
CA ILE A 108 11.89 -1.11 -7.37
C ILE A 108 13.03 -0.23 -7.84
N GLN A 109 13.90 0.15 -6.92
CA GLN A 109 15.05 1.00 -7.17
C GLN A 109 16.35 0.29 -6.80
N GLY A 110 17.35 0.34 -7.70
CA GLY A 110 18.69 -0.13 -7.41
C GLY A 110 19.35 0.72 -6.32
N LEU A 111 20.02 0.07 -5.38
CA LEU A 111 20.83 0.73 -4.35
C LEU A 111 22.31 0.44 -4.58
N PRO A 112 23.21 1.38 -4.23
CA PRO A 112 24.63 1.11 -4.25
C PRO A 112 24.98 -0.02 -3.27
N ALA A 113 25.78 -0.98 -3.72
CA ALA A 113 26.30 -2.05 -2.88
C ALA A 113 27.76 -1.74 -2.49
N GLU A 114 28.10 -2.04 -1.23
CA GLU A 114 29.45 -1.80 -0.69
C GLU A 114 30.43 -2.96 -1.02
N VAL A 115 29.89 -4.08 -1.49
CA VAL A 115 30.66 -5.32 -1.75
C VAL A 115 30.48 -5.72 -3.20
N ASP A 116 31.61 -6.01 -3.87
CA ASP A 116 31.60 -6.49 -5.25
C ASP A 116 30.84 -7.82 -5.39
N GLY A 117 29.97 -7.91 -6.39
CA GLY A 117 29.12 -9.08 -6.62
C GLY A 117 27.87 -9.15 -5.72
N LEU A 118 27.66 -8.16 -4.84
CA LEU A 118 26.41 -8.01 -4.10
C LEU A 118 25.50 -7.02 -4.82
N VAL A 119 24.29 -7.45 -5.14
CA VAL A 119 23.25 -6.58 -5.68
C VAL A 119 22.29 -6.21 -4.56
N LYS A 120 21.92 -4.92 -4.48
CA LYS A 120 20.99 -4.41 -3.48
C LYS A 120 19.90 -3.56 -4.14
N VAL A 121 18.66 -3.77 -3.78
CA VAL A 121 17.51 -3.00 -4.26
C VAL A 121 16.60 -2.62 -3.12
N HIS A 122 15.94 -1.48 -3.26
CA HIS A 122 14.83 -1.05 -2.42
C HIS A 122 13.53 -1.32 -3.15
N ILE A 123 12.58 -1.97 -2.48
CA ILE A 123 11.24 -2.25 -3.01
C ILE A 123 10.24 -1.58 -2.08
N ARG A 124 9.36 -0.78 -2.65
CA ARG A 124 8.33 -0.02 -1.93
C ARG A 124 6.97 -0.25 -2.58
N ALA A 125 5.94 -0.44 -1.77
CA ALA A 125 4.54 -0.37 -2.21
C ALA A 125 3.86 0.83 -1.56
N ALA A 126 3.15 1.62 -2.35
CA ALA A 126 2.47 2.83 -1.90
C ALA A 126 1.08 2.95 -2.51
N ALA A 127 0.15 3.56 -1.77
CA ALA A 127 -1.15 3.98 -2.29
C ALA A 127 -1.01 5.33 -3.00
N VAL A 128 -1.52 5.42 -4.22
CA VAL A 128 -1.43 6.63 -5.04
C VAL A 128 -2.65 7.49 -4.76
N LYS A 129 -2.50 8.58 -4.01
CA LYS A 129 -3.61 9.49 -3.65
C LYS A 129 -3.90 10.60 -4.65
N ASP A 130 -2.96 10.93 -5.55
CA ASP A 130 -3.15 11.92 -6.63
C ASP A 130 -1.91 11.94 -7.54
N ILE A 131 -2.02 11.41 -8.73
CA ILE A 131 -0.92 11.37 -9.71
C ILE A 131 -0.60 12.78 -10.24
N SER A 132 -1.53 13.74 -10.11
CA SER A 132 -1.42 15.07 -10.72
C SER A 132 -0.39 16.01 -10.09
N LEU A 133 0.19 15.68 -8.94
CA LEU A 133 1.08 16.58 -8.17
C LEU A 133 2.49 16.02 -7.86
N GLY A 134 2.89 14.88 -8.42
CA GLY A 134 4.21 14.30 -8.10
C GLY A 134 4.36 13.97 -6.61
N GLY A 135 3.25 13.82 -5.90
CA GLY A 135 3.20 13.47 -4.50
C GLY A 135 3.55 12.00 -4.29
N SER A 136 4.52 11.74 -3.46
CA SER A 136 4.78 10.39 -2.94
C SER A 136 3.52 9.90 -2.24
N GLY A 137 2.95 8.80 -2.76
CA GLY A 137 1.81 8.13 -2.15
C GLY A 137 2.11 7.70 -0.70
N GLU A 138 1.07 7.37 0.05
CA GLU A 138 1.22 6.84 1.40
C GLU A 138 1.92 5.48 1.33
N ASP A 139 3.10 5.35 1.96
CA ASP A 139 3.83 4.10 2.03
C ASP A 139 3.02 3.04 2.80
N LEU A 140 2.75 1.93 2.15
CA LEU A 140 2.09 0.78 2.76
C LEU A 140 3.12 -0.20 3.33
N PHE A 141 4.16 -0.50 2.53
CA PHE A 141 5.22 -1.41 2.92
C PHE A 141 6.49 -1.17 2.10
N ALA A 142 7.65 -1.34 2.72
CA ALA A 142 8.94 -1.26 2.02
C ALA A 142 9.95 -2.23 2.62
N ILE A 143 10.85 -2.76 1.77
CA ILE A 143 11.96 -3.61 2.20
C ILE A 143 13.20 -3.39 1.33
N ASP A 144 14.36 -3.61 1.91
CA ASP A 144 15.62 -3.74 1.19
C ASP A 144 15.93 -5.21 0.96
N VAL A 145 16.27 -5.54 -0.29
CA VAL A 145 16.59 -6.91 -0.71
C VAL A 145 18.00 -6.94 -1.27
N ALA A 146 18.75 -7.96 -0.91
CA ALA A 146 20.08 -8.18 -1.45
C ALA A 146 20.27 -9.64 -1.89
N TRP A 147 21.03 -9.83 -2.97
CA TRP A 147 21.45 -11.15 -3.45
C TRP A 147 22.85 -11.09 -4.03
N GLN A 148 23.46 -12.24 -4.19
CA GLN A 148 24.75 -12.36 -4.84
C GLN A 148 24.54 -12.58 -6.34
N GLU A 149 25.24 -11.80 -7.15
CA GLU A 149 25.29 -12.01 -8.59
C GLU A 149 25.97 -13.35 -8.88
N VAL A 150 25.32 -14.20 -9.66
CA VAL A 150 25.91 -15.44 -10.13
C VAL A 150 26.76 -15.12 -11.34
N SER A 151 28.07 -14.98 -11.12
CA SER A 151 29.06 -14.80 -12.21
C SER A 151 29.03 -16.05 -13.08
N SER A 152 28.48 -15.96 -14.29
CA SER A 152 28.55 -17.03 -15.28
C SER A 152 29.99 -17.09 -15.85
N ASN A 153 30.95 -17.49 -15.02
CA ASN A 153 32.28 -17.85 -15.48
C ASN A 153 32.24 -19.32 -15.87
N GLY A 154 32.06 -19.56 -17.15
CA GLY A 154 32.20 -20.84 -17.83
C GLY A 154 32.67 -20.62 -19.22
#